data_d85ff15cdf72b4794479711f05a0b22d
#
_entry.id   d85ff15cdf72b4794479711f05a0b22d
#
_cell.length_a   1.000
_cell.length_b   1.000
_cell.length_c   1.000
_cell.angle_alpha   90.00
_cell.angle_beta   90.00
_cell.angle_gamma   90.00
#
_symmetry.space_group_name_H-M   'P 1'
#
loop_
_entity.id
_entity.type
_entity.pdbx_description
1 polymer ?
#
loop_
_entity_poly.entity_id
_entity_poly.type
_entity_poly.pdbx_seq_one_letter_code
_entity_poly.pdbx_strand_id
1 'polypeptide(L)'
;MLFSTVFFSSPSYAEWKKVVEGASGDTYYVDSERIQKHGGFIYFWYIRDYLNPETNGDLSGKEYRQGDCKLFRYKILSSSFNKEPMGGGISFPHPFFLIEDWKSPGNSIDGIILKSVCSHQLSRIYK
;
A
#
# COMPACT_ATOMS: atom_id res chain seq x y z
N MET A 1 -7.53 24.33 -38.36
CA MET A 1 -7.88 23.03 -37.78
C MET A 1 -7.09 22.81 -36.53
N LEU A 2 -7.77 22.88 -35.45
CA LEU A 2 -7.14 22.78 -34.13
C LEU A 2 -7.07 21.34 -33.72
N PHE A 3 -5.86 20.84 -33.71
CA PHE A 3 -5.61 19.63 -32.97
C PHE A 3 -5.40 20.03 -31.54
N SER A 4 -6.43 19.94 -30.75
CA SER A 4 -6.17 19.86 -29.34
C SER A 4 -5.43 18.55 -29.14
N THR A 5 -4.14 18.62 -29.18
CA THR A 5 -3.34 17.61 -28.54
C THR A 5 -3.66 17.70 -27.08
N VAL A 6 -4.65 16.97 -26.69
CA VAL A 6 -4.91 16.78 -25.31
C VAL A 6 -3.77 15.93 -24.80
N PHE A 7 -2.79 16.60 -24.24
CA PHE A 7 -1.83 15.90 -23.41
C PHE A 7 -2.57 15.47 -22.19
N PHE A 8 -3.08 14.28 -22.25
CA PHE A 8 -3.39 13.64 -21.02
C PHE A 8 -2.07 13.34 -20.35
N SER A 9 -1.71 14.18 -19.37
CA SER A 9 -0.97 13.60 -18.29
C SER A 9 -1.82 12.43 -17.87
N SER A 10 -1.46 11.24 -18.30
CA SER A 10 -2.11 10.04 -17.81
C SER A 10 -2.14 10.15 -16.30
N PRO A 11 -3.33 10.16 -15.69
CA PRO A 11 -3.37 10.07 -14.24
C PRO A 11 -2.53 8.86 -13.87
N SER A 12 -1.61 9.04 -12.96
CA SER A 12 -0.82 7.93 -12.47
C SER A 12 -1.79 7.01 -11.75
N TYR A 13 -2.28 6.01 -12.48
CA TYR A 13 -3.07 4.96 -11.87
C TYR A 13 -2.16 4.17 -10.94
N ALA A 14 -2.69 3.83 -9.78
CA ALA A 14 -2.03 2.91 -8.91
C ALA A 14 -1.79 1.60 -9.65
N GLU A 15 -0.57 1.12 -9.61
CA GLU A 15 -0.19 -0.17 -10.18
C GLU A 15 -0.13 -1.17 -9.04
N TRP A 16 -1.28 -1.76 -8.72
CA TRP A 16 -1.39 -2.71 -7.62
C TRP A 16 -0.80 -4.05 -7.98
N LYS A 17 0.29 -4.37 -7.32
CA LYS A 17 1.00 -5.63 -7.51
C LYS A 17 0.75 -6.55 -6.33
N LYS A 18 0.28 -7.75 -6.60
CA LYS A 18 0.04 -8.75 -5.57
C LYS A 18 1.35 -9.15 -4.90
N VAL A 19 1.37 -9.09 -3.59
CA VAL A 19 2.53 -9.49 -2.80
C VAL A 19 2.33 -10.88 -2.20
N VAL A 20 1.18 -11.09 -1.57
CA VAL A 20 0.93 -12.33 -0.83
C VAL A 20 -0.57 -12.53 -0.64
N GLU A 21 -0.97 -13.79 -0.49
CA GLU A 21 -2.31 -14.18 -0.05
C GLU A 21 -2.19 -14.75 1.35
N GLY A 22 -2.99 -14.22 2.27
CA GLY A 22 -2.98 -14.67 3.66
C GLY A 22 -3.76 -15.96 3.85
N ALA A 23 -3.60 -16.59 5.02
CA ALA A 23 -4.27 -17.83 5.36
C ALA A 23 -5.80 -17.69 5.39
N SER A 24 -6.32 -16.48 5.67
CA SER A 24 -7.74 -16.19 5.67
C SER A 24 -8.33 -16.04 4.26
N GLY A 25 -7.48 -16.03 3.22
CA GLY A 25 -7.89 -15.82 1.85
C GLY A 25 -7.85 -14.36 1.39
N ASP A 26 -7.55 -13.42 2.29
CA ASP A 26 -7.36 -12.03 1.92
C ASP A 26 -6.09 -11.89 1.08
N THR A 27 -6.12 -10.99 0.11
CA THR A 27 -4.98 -10.74 -0.78
C THR A 27 -4.39 -9.38 -0.51
N TYR A 28 -3.07 -9.29 -0.54
CA TYR A 28 -2.34 -8.07 -0.18
C TYR A 28 -1.57 -7.56 -1.38
N TYR A 29 -1.66 -6.26 -1.64
CA TYR A 29 -1.07 -5.60 -2.79
C TYR A 29 -0.28 -4.37 -2.36
N VAL A 30 0.73 -4.02 -3.12
CA VAL A 30 1.43 -2.73 -3.00
C VAL A 30 1.36 -1.99 -4.32
N ASP A 31 1.38 -0.66 -4.26
CA ASP A 31 1.43 0.17 -5.45
C ASP A 31 2.88 0.28 -5.91
N SER A 32 3.26 -0.52 -6.89
CA SER A 32 4.64 -0.62 -7.35
C SER A 32 5.15 0.64 -8.05
N GLU A 33 4.25 1.52 -8.53
CA GLU A 33 4.64 2.75 -9.21
C GLU A 33 4.79 3.94 -8.26
N ARG A 34 4.34 3.81 -7.02
CA ARG A 34 4.37 4.90 -6.04
C ARG A 34 5.20 4.59 -4.83
N ILE A 35 6.17 3.72 -4.96
CA ILE A 35 7.14 3.46 -3.90
C ILE A 35 8.19 4.56 -3.97
N GLN A 36 8.33 5.33 -2.91
CA GLN A 36 9.26 6.46 -2.86
C GLN A 36 10.26 6.30 -1.73
N LYS A 37 11.51 6.64 -2.01
CA LYS A 37 12.55 6.67 -1.00
C LYS A 37 12.84 8.11 -0.64
N HIS A 38 12.81 8.42 0.65
CA HIS A 38 13.07 9.77 1.13
C HIS A 38 13.64 9.75 2.55
N GLY A 39 14.77 10.44 2.76
CA GLY A 39 15.35 10.56 4.09
C GLY A 39 15.78 9.24 4.74
N GLY A 40 16.16 8.25 3.94
CA GLY A 40 16.55 6.94 4.47
C GLY A 40 15.39 6.00 4.73
N PHE A 41 14.16 6.44 4.48
CA PHE A 41 12.96 5.64 4.65
C PHE A 41 12.30 5.39 3.30
N ILE A 42 11.42 4.37 3.26
CA ILE A 42 10.64 4.03 2.09
C ILE A 42 9.17 4.28 2.39
N TYR A 43 8.45 4.89 1.46
CA TYR A 43 7.03 5.23 1.60
C TYR A 43 6.25 4.49 0.55
N PHE A 44 5.14 3.85 0.94
CA PHE A 44 4.39 3.05 0.00
C PHE A 44 2.93 2.91 0.42
N TRP A 45 2.06 2.70 -0.57
CA TRP A 45 0.66 2.37 -0.38
C TRP A 45 0.47 0.87 -0.43
N TYR A 46 -0.40 0.37 0.42
CA TYR A 46 -0.73 -1.03 0.52
C TYR A 46 -2.24 -1.21 0.61
N ILE A 47 -2.75 -2.29 0.01
CA ILE A 47 -4.16 -2.68 0.07
C ILE A 47 -4.26 -4.10 0.60
N ARG A 48 -5.21 -4.27 1.51
CA ARG A 48 -5.72 -5.58 1.89
C ARG A 48 -7.10 -5.74 1.25
N ASP A 49 -7.21 -6.66 0.33
CA ASP A 49 -8.45 -6.96 -0.37
C ASP A 49 -9.09 -8.15 0.32
N TYR A 50 -10.26 -7.93 0.92
CA TYR A 50 -10.90 -8.95 1.75
C TYR A 50 -11.57 -10.01 0.89
N LEU A 51 -11.39 -11.28 1.25
CA LEU A 51 -12.09 -12.39 0.60
C LEU A 51 -13.59 -12.29 0.84
N ASN A 52 -13.98 -11.94 2.06
CA ASN A 52 -15.37 -11.77 2.47
C ASN A 52 -15.55 -10.37 3.03
N PRO A 53 -16.74 -9.76 2.85
CA PRO A 53 -17.00 -8.45 3.43
C PRO A 53 -16.80 -8.46 4.95
N GLU A 54 -16.24 -7.39 5.47
CA GLU A 54 -16.19 -7.17 6.92
C GLU A 54 -17.59 -6.89 7.46
N THR A 55 -17.73 -6.89 8.78
CA THR A 55 -19.03 -6.78 9.47
C THR A 55 -19.84 -5.58 9.02
N ASN A 56 -19.19 -4.47 8.68
CA ASN A 56 -19.82 -3.24 8.22
C ASN A 56 -19.92 -3.13 6.70
N GLY A 57 -19.61 -4.22 5.98
CA GLY A 57 -19.68 -4.26 4.52
C GLY A 57 -18.45 -3.75 3.80
N ASP A 58 -17.35 -3.44 4.49
CA ASP A 58 -16.12 -3.04 3.83
C ASP A 58 -15.54 -4.20 3.04
N LEU A 59 -15.04 -3.91 1.83
CA LEU A 59 -14.48 -4.91 0.92
C LEU A 59 -12.96 -4.83 0.81
N SER A 60 -12.37 -3.73 1.23
CA SER A 60 -10.91 -3.58 1.25
C SER A 60 -10.48 -2.54 2.27
N GLY A 61 -9.19 -2.57 2.61
CA GLY A 61 -8.55 -1.56 3.44
C GLY A 61 -7.30 -1.06 2.74
N LYS A 62 -6.98 0.21 2.95
CA LYS A 62 -5.82 0.85 2.33
C LYS A 62 -5.02 1.58 3.38
N GLU A 63 -3.69 1.44 3.33
CA GLU A 63 -2.79 2.11 4.25
C GLU A 63 -1.63 2.75 3.51
N TYR A 64 -1.23 3.93 3.99
CA TYR A 64 0.03 4.53 3.60
C TYR A 64 1.03 4.29 4.71
N ARG A 65 2.18 3.72 4.37
CA ARG A 65 3.18 3.28 5.35
C ARG A 65 4.54 3.88 5.09
N GLN A 66 5.26 4.10 6.17
CA GLN A 66 6.67 4.44 6.16
C GLN A 66 7.45 3.21 6.61
N GLY A 67 8.41 2.77 5.79
CA GLY A 67 9.24 1.62 6.09
C GLY A 67 10.68 2.02 6.37
N ASP A 68 11.30 1.29 7.27
CA ASP A 68 12.73 1.38 7.58
C ASP A 68 13.36 0.05 7.19
N CYS A 69 13.98 0.00 6.03
CA CYS A 69 14.57 -1.24 5.52
C CYS A 69 15.81 -1.66 6.31
N LYS A 70 16.49 -0.71 6.94
CA LYS A 70 17.71 -0.97 7.70
C LYS A 70 17.41 -1.67 9.02
N LEU A 71 16.44 -1.14 9.78
CA LEU A 71 16.03 -1.72 11.06
C LEU A 71 14.86 -2.67 10.92
N PHE A 72 14.35 -2.83 9.72
CA PHE A 72 13.23 -3.69 9.36
C PHE A 72 12.00 -3.46 10.25
N ARG A 73 11.45 -2.25 10.14
CA ARG A 73 10.28 -1.81 10.89
C ARG A 73 9.44 -0.87 10.05
N TYR A 74 8.20 -0.63 10.45
CA TYR A 74 7.30 0.24 9.69
C TYR A 74 6.37 1.03 10.62
N LYS A 75 5.83 2.12 10.07
CA LYS A 75 4.76 2.91 10.70
C LYS A 75 3.59 3.01 9.74
N ILE A 76 2.38 3.05 10.29
CA ILE A 76 1.19 3.36 9.52
C ILE A 76 0.95 4.87 9.61
N LEU A 77 0.98 5.56 8.47
CA LEU A 77 0.81 7.00 8.40
C LEU A 77 -0.64 7.39 8.15
N SER A 78 -1.37 6.60 7.37
CA SER A 78 -2.80 6.78 7.18
C SER A 78 -3.45 5.44 6.89
N SER A 79 -4.75 5.36 7.17
CA SER A 79 -5.50 4.12 7.01
C SER A 79 -6.94 4.46 6.64
N SER A 80 -7.53 3.68 5.76
CA SER A 80 -8.93 3.83 5.39
C SER A 80 -9.58 2.48 5.11
N PHE A 81 -10.90 2.42 5.28
CA PHE A 81 -11.72 1.29 4.86
C PHE A 81 -12.49 1.70 3.61
N ASN A 82 -12.64 0.77 2.69
CA ASN A 82 -13.22 1.04 1.39
C ASN A 82 -14.38 0.11 1.09
N LYS A 83 -15.44 0.64 0.48
CA LYS A 83 -16.68 -0.10 0.22
C LYS A 83 -16.62 -0.97 -1.02
N GLU A 84 -15.59 -0.82 -1.84
CA GLU A 84 -15.37 -1.65 -3.01
C GLU A 84 -14.01 -2.36 -2.91
N PRO A 85 -13.81 -3.40 -3.72
CA PRO A 85 -12.50 -4.07 -3.74
C PRO A 85 -11.37 -3.15 -4.18
N MET A 86 -10.16 -3.51 -3.85
CA MET A 86 -8.94 -2.87 -4.33
C MET A 86 -8.85 -1.39 -3.98
N GLY A 87 -9.36 -1.00 -2.81
CA GLY A 87 -9.30 0.38 -2.33
C GLY A 87 -10.22 1.33 -3.05
N GLY A 88 -11.20 0.82 -3.77
CA GLY A 88 -12.15 1.64 -4.52
C GLY A 88 -13.37 2.06 -3.71
N GLY A 89 -14.22 2.85 -4.36
CA GLY A 89 -15.49 3.29 -3.77
C GLY A 89 -15.33 4.32 -2.67
N ILE A 90 -16.38 4.46 -1.88
CA ILE A 90 -16.38 5.39 -0.76
C ILE A 90 -15.38 4.91 0.28
N SER A 91 -14.52 5.84 0.71
CA SER A 91 -13.45 5.59 1.65
C SER A 91 -13.78 6.26 2.99
N PHE A 92 -13.66 5.49 4.06
CA PHE A 92 -13.84 6.03 5.41
C PHE A 92 -12.49 5.98 6.12
N PRO A 93 -11.96 7.14 6.56
CA PRO A 93 -10.72 7.14 7.33
C PRO A 93 -10.87 6.31 8.59
N HIS A 94 -9.80 5.66 8.99
CA HIS A 94 -9.78 4.94 10.25
C HIS A 94 -9.93 5.96 11.38
N PRO A 95 -10.85 5.74 12.35
CA PRO A 95 -11.15 6.75 13.37
C PRO A 95 -10.01 7.03 14.35
N PHE A 96 -9.00 6.21 14.37
CA PHE A 96 -7.89 6.39 15.29
C PHE A 96 -6.67 6.90 14.55
N PHE A 97 -6.60 8.23 14.37
CA PHE A 97 -5.38 8.90 13.98
C PHE A 97 -4.45 8.99 15.19
N LEU A 98 -4.03 7.87 15.68
CA LEU A 98 -2.92 7.88 16.60
C LEU A 98 -1.67 7.79 15.76
N ILE A 99 -0.73 8.70 16.02
CA ILE A 99 0.62 8.55 15.51
C ILE A 99 1.08 7.19 16.03
N GLU A 100 1.07 6.21 15.14
CA GLU A 100 1.49 4.88 15.53
C GLU A 100 3.01 4.84 15.63
N ASP A 101 3.48 4.17 16.66
CA ASP A 101 4.91 3.94 16.81
C ASP A 101 5.43 2.93 15.78
N TRP A 102 6.74 2.85 15.68
CA TRP A 102 7.39 1.85 14.85
C TRP A 102 6.99 0.44 15.29
N LYS A 103 6.68 -0.39 14.32
CA LYS A 103 6.30 -1.79 14.53
C LYS A 103 7.33 -2.71 13.89
N SER A 104 7.73 -3.73 14.61
CA SER A 104 8.59 -4.79 14.07
C SER A 104 7.72 -5.91 13.54
N PRO A 105 7.69 -6.13 12.23
CA PRO A 105 6.74 -7.09 11.63
C PRO A 105 7.14 -8.55 11.81
N GLY A 106 8.42 -8.84 12.02
CA GLY A 106 8.89 -10.24 12.08
C GLY A 106 8.57 -11.02 10.81
N ASN A 107 8.09 -12.25 10.98
CA ASN A 107 7.74 -13.15 9.88
C ASN A 107 6.26 -13.09 9.50
N SER A 108 5.56 -12.04 9.90
CA SER A 108 4.15 -11.85 9.58
C SER A 108 3.95 -11.42 8.13
N ILE A 109 2.68 -11.28 7.72
CA ILE A 109 2.32 -10.72 6.42
C ILE A 109 2.93 -9.33 6.25
N ASP A 110 2.90 -8.51 7.30
CA ASP A 110 3.52 -7.17 7.26
C ASP A 110 5.02 -7.25 6.97
N GLY A 111 5.69 -8.28 7.47
CA GLY A 111 7.10 -8.52 7.16
C GLY A 111 7.33 -8.89 5.71
N ILE A 112 6.46 -9.70 5.13
CA ILE A 112 6.52 -10.05 3.72
C ILE A 112 6.33 -8.80 2.85
N ILE A 113 5.37 -7.96 3.21
CA ILE A 113 5.09 -6.72 2.49
C ILE A 113 6.29 -5.77 2.57
N LEU A 114 6.83 -5.56 3.76
CA LEU A 114 7.98 -4.67 3.93
C LEU A 114 9.20 -5.18 3.16
N LYS A 115 9.47 -6.47 3.21
CA LYS A 115 10.56 -7.07 2.45
C LYS A 115 10.38 -6.88 0.95
N SER A 116 9.15 -6.99 0.46
CA SER A 116 8.82 -6.80 -0.94
C SER A 116 9.17 -5.38 -1.41
N VAL A 117 8.77 -4.35 -0.66
CA VAL A 117 9.05 -2.96 -1.05
C VAL A 117 10.52 -2.61 -0.90
N CYS A 118 11.19 -3.12 0.12
CA CYS A 118 12.63 -2.91 0.30
C CYS A 118 13.43 -3.54 -0.84
N SER A 119 13.06 -4.75 -1.27
CA SER A 119 13.69 -5.44 -2.38
C SER A 119 13.42 -4.74 -3.72
N HIS A 120 12.23 -4.19 -3.89
CA HIS A 120 11.87 -3.42 -5.09
C HIS A 120 12.80 -2.22 -5.27
N GLN A 121 13.11 -1.49 -4.19
CA GLN A 121 14.04 -0.36 -4.22
C GLN A 121 15.46 -0.82 -4.63
N LEU A 122 15.93 -1.91 -4.08
CA LEU A 122 17.23 -2.45 -4.43
C LEU A 122 17.32 -2.80 -5.91
N SER A 123 16.29 -3.44 -6.47
CA SER A 123 16.29 -3.81 -7.87
C SER A 123 16.29 -2.59 -8.81
N ARG A 124 15.72 -1.46 -8.38
CA ARG A 124 15.74 -0.22 -9.17
C ARG A 124 17.11 0.45 -9.13
N ILE A 125 17.84 0.31 -8.04
CA ILE A 125 19.17 0.91 -7.88
C ILE A 125 20.21 0.19 -8.75
N TYR A 126 20.05 -1.12 -8.92
CA TYR A 126 21.01 -1.96 -9.63
C TYR A 126 20.63 -2.25 -11.09
N LYS A 127 19.67 -1.58 -11.61
CA LYS A 127 19.31 -1.72 -13.03
C LYS A 127 20.14 -0.79 -13.89
#